data_818c20acabb0af9daf5a343b217a970e
#
_entry.id   818c20acabb0af9daf5a343b217a970e
#
_cell.length_a   1.000
_cell.length_b   1.000
_cell.length_c   1.000
_cell.angle_alpha   90.00
_cell.angle_beta   90.00
_cell.angle_gamma   90.00
#
_symmetry.space_group_name_H-M   'P 1'
#
loop_
_entity.id
_entity.type
_entity.pdbx_description
1 polymer ?
#
loop_
_entity_poly.entity_id
_entity_poly.type
_entity_poly.pdbx_seq_one_letter_code
_entity_poly.pdbx_strand_id
1 'polypeptide(L)'
;MPLREVDKVEVTCLVDNNVDVLLPNTEVAHRPFLAKNWYERPLIAEHGFSAAVTVELGGRKHRVLLDSGLDPLAAAHNADVLDFDLSNCELVISSHGHIDHAGGLLNIRKKMNTRQRIPLVLHEDAFRNRMVKFQDGRTISLPAPSKSFLTKAGYEIIEKHSQSLWIDDGILVTGEIPRTNNFEKGFPNHYSEVEEGQMENDPLIKDDQAVIVNVKDKGLVIITGCGHAGIINTLNHAKELTGEDRIYAVVGGMHLTGGLFEPIITRTVHELERLRPKFVVPCHCSGLKAMSEIARKMPDAFIQNSVGTNYIF
;
A
#
# COMPACT_ATOMS: atom_id res chain seq x y z
N MET A 1 2.59 -23.30 -0.80
CA MET A 1 1.80 -23.61 0.41
C MET A 1 0.61 -22.68 0.38
N PRO A 2 -0.58 -23.07 0.81
CA PRO A 2 -1.74 -22.20 0.81
C PRO A 2 -1.57 -21.08 1.85
N LEU A 3 -2.08 -19.89 1.54
CA LEU A 3 -2.19 -18.80 2.50
C LEU A 3 -3.07 -19.25 3.66
N ARG A 4 -2.56 -19.10 4.89
CA ARG A 4 -3.29 -19.50 6.10
C ARG A 4 -4.34 -18.46 6.44
N GLU A 5 -5.53 -18.90 6.82
CA GLU A 5 -6.58 -18.01 7.35
C GLU A 5 -6.15 -17.40 8.69
N VAL A 6 -6.41 -16.12 8.86
CA VAL A 6 -6.21 -15.40 10.11
C VAL A 6 -7.55 -15.14 10.81
N ASP A 7 -7.52 -14.98 12.13
CA ASP A 7 -8.73 -14.73 12.91
C ASP A 7 -9.28 -13.31 12.66
N LYS A 8 -8.34 -12.34 12.42
CA LYS A 8 -8.66 -10.92 12.27
C LYS A 8 -7.49 -10.20 11.59
N VAL A 9 -7.79 -9.15 10.82
CA VAL A 9 -6.80 -8.18 10.35
C VAL A 9 -7.23 -6.75 10.69
N GLU A 10 -6.30 -5.95 11.17
CA GLU A 10 -6.46 -4.51 11.38
C GLU A 10 -5.50 -3.77 10.44
N VAL A 11 -5.99 -2.75 9.74
CA VAL A 11 -5.19 -1.91 8.83
C VAL A 11 -5.30 -0.47 9.32
N THR A 12 -4.21 0.06 9.87
CA THR A 12 -4.15 1.46 10.32
C THR A 12 -3.45 2.31 9.27
N CYS A 13 -4.15 3.27 8.70
CA CYS A 13 -3.58 4.22 7.75
C CYS A 13 -2.68 5.22 8.49
N LEU A 14 -1.37 5.12 8.28
CA LEU A 14 -0.39 6.04 8.86
C LEU A 14 -0.11 7.25 7.97
N VAL A 15 -0.14 7.08 6.64
CA VAL A 15 0.08 8.15 5.66
C VAL A 15 -0.89 8.00 4.50
N ASP A 16 -1.53 9.08 4.11
CA ASP A 16 -2.38 9.25 2.93
C ASP A 16 -2.47 10.74 2.56
N ASN A 17 -3.07 11.03 1.42
CA ASN A 17 -3.27 12.40 0.91
C ASN A 17 -4.30 13.22 1.70
N ASN A 18 -5.02 12.62 2.63
CA ASN A 18 -6.15 13.25 3.33
C ASN A 18 -6.17 13.02 4.84
N VAL A 19 -6.41 14.10 5.59
CA VAL A 19 -6.81 14.08 7.00
C VAL A 19 -8.16 14.76 7.13
N ASP A 20 -9.18 14.01 7.54
CA ASP A 20 -10.50 14.54 7.90
C ASP A 20 -10.90 14.00 9.28
N VAL A 21 -10.80 14.86 10.28
CA VAL A 21 -11.04 14.51 11.68
C VAL A 21 -12.53 14.45 12.05
N LEU A 22 -13.41 14.82 11.12
CA LEU A 22 -14.87 14.84 11.33
C LEU A 22 -15.58 13.62 10.76
N LEU A 23 -14.85 12.72 10.09
CA LEU A 23 -15.47 11.52 9.54
C LEU A 23 -16.03 10.63 10.65
N PRO A 24 -17.26 10.10 10.50
CA PRO A 24 -17.85 9.18 11.46
C PRO A 24 -17.20 7.80 11.37
N ASN A 25 -17.30 7.03 12.46
CA ASN A 25 -17.04 5.60 12.43
C ASN A 25 -18.04 4.88 11.52
N THR A 26 -17.60 3.76 10.95
CA THR A 26 -18.48 2.83 10.22
C THR A 26 -18.41 1.44 10.87
N GLU A 27 -19.02 0.43 10.24
CA GLU A 27 -18.93 -0.97 10.70
C GLU A 27 -17.49 -1.42 10.91
N VAL A 28 -16.58 -1.04 9.99
CA VAL A 28 -15.17 -1.50 9.98
C VAL A 28 -14.16 -0.39 10.12
N ALA A 29 -14.51 0.89 9.87
CA ALA A 29 -13.60 2.01 9.96
C ALA A 29 -13.74 2.73 11.30
N HIS A 30 -12.71 2.64 12.12
CA HIS A 30 -12.62 3.30 13.42
C HIS A 30 -11.71 4.52 13.30
N ARG A 31 -12.28 5.72 13.48
CA ARG A 31 -11.54 6.98 13.37
C ARG A 31 -10.73 7.23 14.63
N PRO A 32 -9.59 7.95 14.55
CA PRO A 32 -8.77 8.21 15.72
C PRO A 32 -9.55 9.06 16.74
N PHE A 33 -9.40 8.74 18.02
CA PHE A 33 -9.91 9.57 19.08
C PHE A 33 -9.05 10.85 19.17
N LEU A 34 -9.71 12.02 19.06
CA LEU A 34 -9.03 13.30 19.20
C LEU A 34 -8.92 13.67 20.68
N ALA A 35 -7.72 13.75 21.22
CA ALA A 35 -7.47 14.27 22.55
C ALA A 35 -7.86 15.76 22.64
N LYS A 36 -8.10 16.29 23.85
CA LYS A 36 -8.50 17.69 24.07
C LYS A 36 -7.58 18.71 23.39
N ASN A 37 -6.29 18.40 23.27
CA ASN A 37 -5.25 19.24 22.68
C ASN A 37 -4.70 18.67 21.37
N TRP A 38 -5.50 17.94 20.59
CA TRP A 38 -5.10 17.30 19.33
C TRP A 38 -4.40 18.26 18.34
N TYR A 39 -4.74 19.54 18.37
CA TYR A 39 -4.16 20.59 17.51
C TYR A 39 -2.70 20.93 17.85
N GLU A 40 -2.18 20.51 18.99
CA GLU A 40 -0.76 20.70 19.36
C GLU A 40 0.14 19.68 18.63
N ARG A 41 -0.39 18.51 18.31
CA ARG A 41 0.28 17.44 17.55
C ARG A 41 -0.70 16.84 16.52
N PRO A 42 -1.00 17.58 15.44
CA PRO A 42 -1.97 17.12 14.44
C PRO A 42 -1.40 15.95 13.63
N LEU A 43 -2.30 15.12 13.09
CA LEU A 43 -1.95 14.16 12.05
C LEU A 43 -1.52 14.90 10.78
N ILE A 44 -0.56 14.33 10.06
CA ILE A 44 0.02 14.87 8.83
C ILE A 44 -0.47 14.05 7.64
N ALA A 45 -1.04 14.74 6.64
CA ALA A 45 -1.31 14.17 5.32
C ALA A 45 -0.23 14.62 4.33
N GLU A 46 0.11 13.77 3.38
CA GLU A 46 1.07 14.06 2.31
C GLU A 46 0.77 13.22 1.06
N HIS A 47 1.42 13.57 -0.06
CA HIS A 47 1.39 12.69 -1.23
C HIS A 47 2.29 11.47 -0.99
N GLY A 48 1.74 10.45 -0.39
CA GLY A 48 2.42 9.23 -0.02
C GLY A 48 1.48 8.23 0.61
N PHE A 49 1.96 7.02 0.87
CA PHE A 49 1.18 5.98 1.52
C PHE A 49 2.00 5.22 2.56
N SER A 50 1.37 4.92 3.69
CA SER A 50 1.88 3.97 4.68
C SER A 50 0.72 3.40 5.48
N ALA A 51 0.74 2.09 5.68
CA ALA A 51 -0.24 1.39 6.49
C ALA A 51 0.42 0.39 7.44
N ALA A 52 0.01 0.40 8.70
CA ALA A 52 0.37 -0.64 9.64
C ALA A 52 -0.69 -1.75 9.58
N VAL A 53 -0.25 -2.98 9.36
CA VAL A 53 -1.12 -4.16 9.26
C VAL A 53 -0.88 -5.04 10.48
N THR A 54 -1.92 -5.29 11.25
CA THR A 54 -1.88 -6.21 12.40
C THR A 54 -2.76 -7.41 12.08
N VAL A 55 -2.18 -8.60 12.04
CA VAL A 55 -2.92 -9.85 11.91
C VAL A 55 -3.01 -10.56 13.25
N GLU A 56 -4.17 -11.12 13.56
CA GLU A 56 -4.36 -12.00 14.69
C GLU A 56 -4.41 -13.44 14.20
N LEU A 57 -3.47 -14.25 14.67
CA LEU A 57 -3.29 -15.64 14.25
C LEU A 57 -3.02 -16.52 15.46
N GLY A 58 -3.94 -17.45 15.72
CA GLY A 58 -3.81 -18.37 16.85
C GLY A 58 -3.71 -17.65 18.21
N GLY A 59 -4.44 -16.56 18.39
CA GLY A 59 -4.47 -15.75 19.60
C GLY A 59 -3.26 -14.84 19.81
N ARG A 60 -2.37 -14.72 18.80
CA ARG A 60 -1.23 -13.79 18.82
C ARG A 60 -1.43 -12.68 17.80
N LYS A 61 -1.00 -11.47 18.16
CA LYS A 61 -1.00 -10.31 17.27
C LYS A 61 0.39 -10.12 16.68
N HIS A 62 0.44 -10.08 15.35
CA HIS A 62 1.64 -9.82 14.57
C HIS A 62 1.48 -8.51 13.82
N ARG A 63 2.50 -7.66 13.84
CA ARG A 63 2.47 -6.33 13.22
C ARG A 63 3.50 -6.24 12.12
N VAL A 64 3.05 -5.77 10.95
CA VAL A 64 3.91 -5.45 9.82
C VAL A 64 3.59 -4.04 9.33
N LEU A 65 4.57 -3.40 8.72
CA LEU A 65 4.39 -2.10 8.09
C LEU A 65 4.44 -2.27 6.57
N LEU A 66 3.46 -1.71 5.88
CA LEU A 66 3.48 -1.55 4.42
C LEU A 66 3.77 -0.09 4.09
N ASP A 67 4.86 0.15 3.37
CA ASP A 67 5.34 1.46 2.94
C ASP A 67 5.63 2.46 4.09
N SER A 68 6.16 3.64 3.77
CA SER A 68 6.61 4.59 4.78
C SER A 68 6.33 6.07 4.47
N GLY A 69 5.57 6.34 3.39
CA GLY A 69 5.30 7.70 2.94
C GLY A 69 6.46 8.38 2.22
N LEU A 70 6.27 9.64 1.88
CA LEU A 70 7.22 10.51 1.19
C LEU A 70 8.12 11.28 2.17
N ASP A 71 7.48 12.02 3.11
CA ASP A 71 8.22 12.80 4.09
C ASP A 71 8.91 11.87 5.09
N PRO A 72 10.20 12.08 5.36
CA PRO A 72 10.95 11.22 6.30
C PRO A 72 10.32 11.10 7.69
N LEU A 73 9.51 12.06 8.12
CA LEU A 73 8.97 12.12 9.48
C LEU A 73 7.49 11.77 9.59
N ALA A 74 6.69 11.93 8.52
CA ALA A 74 5.23 11.87 8.59
C ALA A 74 4.69 10.55 9.16
N ALA A 75 5.13 9.40 8.63
CA ALA A 75 4.68 8.09 9.12
C ALA A 75 5.05 7.86 10.60
N ALA A 76 6.29 8.22 10.99
CA ALA A 76 6.76 8.07 12.36
C ALA A 76 6.05 9.04 13.33
N HIS A 77 5.78 10.28 12.90
CA HIS A 77 5.02 11.27 13.66
C HIS A 77 3.57 10.80 13.86
N ASN A 78 2.91 10.36 12.79
CA ASN A 78 1.53 9.89 12.87
C ASN A 78 1.38 8.64 13.74
N ALA A 79 2.35 7.70 13.68
CA ALA A 79 2.38 6.57 14.60
C ALA A 79 2.46 7.02 16.06
N ASP A 80 3.29 8.01 16.39
CA ASP A 80 3.36 8.58 17.74
C ASP A 80 2.06 9.27 18.17
N VAL A 81 1.41 10.00 17.28
CA VAL A 81 0.13 10.70 17.57
C VAL A 81 -1.00 9.69 17.81
N LEU A 82 -0.95 8.55 17.15
CA LEU A 82 -1.93 7.47 17.23
C LEU A 82 -1.62 6.47 18.36
N ASP A 83 -0.57 6.69 19.14
CA ASP A 83 -0.05 5.73 20.12
C ASP A 83 0.21 4.33 19.51
N PHE A 84 0.59 4.32 18.23
CA PHE A 84 0.95 3.07 17.53
C PHE A 84 2.42 2.76 17.75
N ASP A 85 2.69 1.68 18.49
CA ASP A 85 4.05 1.26 18.81
C ASP A 85 4.72 0.52 17.64
N LEU A 86 5.59 1.23 16.92
CA LEU A 86 6.39 0.70 15.82
C LEU A 86 7.46 -0.31 16.26
N SER A 87 7.84 -0.33 17.56
CA SER A 87 8.85 -1.28 18.06
C SER A 87 8.38 -2.74 17.99
N ASN A 88 7.08 -2.95 17.93
CA ASN A 88 6.46 -4.26 17.81
C ASN A 88 6.24 -4.71 16.35
N CYS A 89 6.73 -3.95 15.36
CA CYS A 89 6.68 -4.39 13.96
C CYS A 89 7.78 -5.43 13.69
N GLU A 90 7.37 -6.58 13.20
CA GLU A 90 8.24 -7.73 12.94
C GLU A 90 8.81 -7.73 11.51
N LEU A 91 8.16 -6.99 10.59
CA LEU A 91 8.44 -6.97 9.17
C LEU A 91 8.06 -5.62 8.58
N VAL A 92 8.84 -5.14 7.63
CA VAL A 92 8.48 -4.03 6.74
C VAL A 92 8.37 -4.57 5.32
N ILE A 93 7.32 -4.19 4.61
CA ILE A 93 7.07 -4.54 3.22
C ILE A 93 7.06 -3.23 2.43
N SER A 94 7.80 -3.15 1.34
CA SER A 94 7.71 -2.05 0.38
C SER A 94 6.87 -2.52 -0.80
N SER A 95 5.79 -1.79 -1.11
CA SER A 95 4.95 -2.12 -2.25
C SER A 95 5.70 -1.97 -3.57
N HIS A 96 6.52 -0.93 -3.68
CA HIS A 96 7.42 -0.66 -4.81
C HIS A 96 8.44 0.43 -4.42
N GLY A 97 9.35 0.79 -5.33
CA GLY A 97 10.48 1.67 -5.04
C GLY A 97 10.27 3.16 -5.28
N HIS A 98 9.05 3.65 -5.51
CA HIS A 98 8.82 5.09 -5.60
C HIS A 98 9.01 5.77 -4.25
N ILE A 99 9.55 6.99 -4.28
CA ILE A 99 10.00 7.69 -3.06
C ILE A 99 8.85 8.03 -2.12
N ASP A 100 7.65 8.23 -2.63
CA ASP A 100 6.43 8.49 -1.86
C ASP A 100 5.89 7.25 -1.09
N HIS A 101 6.60 6.12 -1.21
CA HIS A 101 6.40 4.89 -0.44
C HIS A 101 7.62 4.51 0.41
N ALA A 102 8.80 5.07 0.10
CA ALA A 102 10.06 4.68 0.70
C ALA A 102 10.77 5.81 1.49
N GLY A 103 10.26 7.04 1.44
CA GLY A 103 10.90 8.23 2.01
C GLY A 103 11.09 8.16 3.53
N GLY A 104 10.16 7.55 4.24
CA GLY A 104 10.18 7.42 5.70
C GLY A 104 10.98 6.25 6.25
N LEU A 105 11.45 5.29 5.44
CA LEU A 105 12.05 4.02 5.89
C LEU A 105 13.15 4.20 6.95
N LEU A 106 14.04 5.17 6.80
CA LEU A 106 15.14 5.38 7.74
C LEU A 106 14.65 5.86 9.12
N ASN A 107 13.63 6.72 9.17
CA ASN A 107 13.09 7.21 10.43
C ASN A 107 12.15 6.19 11.10
N ILE A 108 11.38 5.44 10.33
CA ILE A 108 10.66 4.26 10.81
C ILE A 108 11.62 3.30 11.50
N ARG A 109 12.75 2.98 10.86
CA ARG A 109 13.75 2.07 11.45
C ARG A 109 14.31 2.58 12.77
N LYS A 110 14.58 3.89 12.88
CA LYS A 110 15.02 4.52 14.15
C LYS A 110 13.94 4.40 15.23
N LYS A 111 12.67 4.59 14.87
CA LYS A 111 11.54 4.51 15.79
C LYS A 111 11.29 3.11 16.32
N MET A 112 11.59 2.09 15.55
CA MET A 112 11.49 0.69 16.01
C MET A 112 12.40 0.40 17.21
N ASN A 113 13.42 1.22 17.44
CA ASN A 113 14.27 1.22 18.64
C ASN A 113 14.77 -0.18 19.07
N THR A 114 15.04 -1.05 18.13
CA THR A 114 15.55 -2.41 18.37
C THR A 114 16.97 -2.58 17.82
N ARG A 115 17.79 -3.40 18.47
CA ARG A 115 19.11 -3.79 17.97
C ARG A 115 19.05 -4.94 16.95
N GLN A 116 17.92 -5.64 16.89
CA GLN A 116 17.73 -6.71 15.92
C GLN A 116 17.57 -6.12 14.52
N ARG A 117 18.02 -6.85 13.52
CA ARG A 117 17.71 -6.50 12.13
C ARG A 117 16.23 -6.77 11.87
N ILE A 118 15.60 -5.84 11.18
CA ILE A 118 14.19 -5.96 10.77
C ILE A 118 14.17 -6.36 9.30
N PRO A 119 13.49 -7.44 8.93
CA PRO A 119 13.28 -7.79 7.52
C PRO A 119 12.59 -6.64 6.77
N LEU A 120 13.15 -6.26 5.61
CA LEU A 120 12.53 -5.37 4.64
C LEU A 120 12.34 -6.15 3.35
N VAL A 121 11.10 -6.56 3.10
CA VAL A 121 10.71 -7.32 1.90
C VAL A 121 10.33 -6.35 0.79
N LEU A 122 10.96 -6.51 -0.36
CA LEU A 122 10.73 -5.67 -1.53
C LEU A 122 11.14 -6.43 -2.81
N HIS A 123 10.75 -5.89 -3.95
CA HIS A 123 11.24 -6.35 -5.24
C HIS A 123 12.63 -5.78 -5.52
N GLU A 124 13.49 -6.51 -6.22
CA GLU A 124 14.85 -6.03 -6.55
C GLU A 124 14.86 -4.73 -7.37
N ASP A 125 13.87 -4.55 -8.26
CA ASP A 125 13.71 -3.33 -9.06
C ASP A 125 13.33 -2.08 -8.24
N ALA A 126 12.96 -2.23 -6.96
CA ALA A 126 12.68 -1.11 -6.08
C ALA A 126 13.90 -0.21 -5.83
N PHE A 127 15.11 -0.68 -6.14
CA PHE A 127 16.34 0.09 -6.03
C PHE A 127 16.76 0.81 -7.32
N ARG A 128 15.96 0.80 -8.37
CA ARG A 128 16.23 1.51 -9.61
C ARG A 128 15.82 2.97 -9.50
N ASN A 129 16.69 3.89 -9.88
CA ASN A 129 16.29 5.28 -10.10
C ASN A 129 15.30 5.36 -11.25
N ARG A 130 14.31 6.24 -11.12
CA ARG A 130 13.22 6.34 -12.07
C ARG A 130 12.97 7.78 -12.49
N MET A 131 12.25 7.91 -13.60
CA MET A 131 11.86 9.22 -14.13
C MET A 131 10.54 9.10 -14.90
N VAL A 132 9.72 10.14 -14.79
CA VAL A 132 8.54 10.33 -15.64
C VAL A 132 8.86 11.41 -16.69
N LYS A 133 8.60 11.12 -17.97
CA LYS A 133 8.71 12.08 -19.08
C LYS A 133 7.33 12.55 -19.49
N PHE A 134 7.12 13.86 -19.52
CA PHE A 134 5.89 14.47 -19.99
C PHE A 134 5.94 14.75 -21.49
N GLN A 135 4.78 14.87 -22.13
CA GLN A 135 4.67 15.16 -23.57
C GLN A 135 5.29 16.52 -23.96
N ASP A 136 5.33 17.46 -23.03
CA ASP A 136 5.94 18.78 -23.20
C ASP A 136 7.47 18.80 -23.01
N GLY A 137 8.07 17.62 -22.79
CA GLY A 137 9.52 17.45 -22.61
C GLY A 137 10.00 17.60 -21.17
N ARG A 138 9.16 18.02 -20.23
CA ARG A 138 9.53 18.04 -18.81
C ARG A 138 9.75 16.63 -18.28
N THR A 139 10.61 16.52 -17.27
CA THR A 139 10.88 15.27 -16.57
C THR A 139 10.76 15.46 -15.07
N ILE A 140 10.30 14.45 -14.37
CA ILE A 140 10.35 14.35 -12.92
C ILE A 140 11.23 13.16 -12.57
N SER A 141 12.28 13.41 -11.77
CA SER A 141 13.13 12.35 -11.24
C SER A 141 12.48 11.73 -9.99
N LEU A 142 12.52 10.43 -9.92
CA LEU A 142 12.03 9.62 -8.79
C LEU A 142 13.23 8.83 -8.25
N PRO A 143 13.97 9.36 -7.26
CA PRO A 143 15.14 8.69 -6.71
C PRO A 143 14.75 7.40 -5.99
N ALA A 144 15.56 6.37 -6.17
CA ALA A 144 15.39 5.10 -5.47
C ALA A 144 15.86 5.19 -4.00
N PRO A 145 15.31 4.37 -3.11
CA PRO A 145 15.88 4.18 -1.79
C PRO A 145 17.28 3.57 -1.86
N SER A 146 18.18 3.99 -0.99
CA SER A 146 19.55 3.47 -1.00
C SER A 146 19.67 2.16 -0.21
N LYS A 147 19.92 1.06 -0.91
CA LYS A 147 20.14 -0.28 -0.30
C LYS A 147 21.23 -0.25 0.77
N SER A 148 22.33 0.46 0.53
CA SER A 148 23.44 0.57 1.49
C SER A 148 23.06 1.33 2.76
N PHE A 149 22.28 2.41 2.64
CA PHE A 149 21.81 3.17 3.81
C PHE A 149 20.78 2.38 4.61
N LEU A 150 19.86 1.69 3.97
CA LEU A 150 18.87 0.84 4.63
C LEU A 150 19.55 -0.31 5.38
N THR A 151 20.52 -0.98 4.77
CA THR A 151 21.30 -2.05 5.42
C THR A 151 22.07 -1.53 6.64
N LYS A 152 22.72 -0.35 6.52
CA LYS A 152 23.45 0.30 7.64
C LYS A 152 22.50 0.74 8.75
N ALA A 153 21.29 1.13 8.41
CA ALA A 153 20.26 1.50 9.39
C ALA A 153 19.75 0.29 10.20
N GLY A 154 20.02 -0.93 9.75
CA GLY A 154 19.64 -2.16 10.46
C GLY A 154 18.45 -2.90 9.85
N TYR A 155 18.14 -2.66 8.57
CA TYR A 155 17.28 -3.56 7.81
C TYR A 155 18.04 -4.80 7.34
N GLU A 156 17.35 -5.92 7.30
CA GLU A 156 17.71 -7.11 6.53
C GLU A 156 16.95 -7.07 5.20
N ILE A 157 17.68 -6.76 4.12
CA ILE A 157 17.06 -6.60 2.79
C ILE A 157 16.75 -7.98 2.21
N ILE A 158 15.46 -8.22 1.92
CA ILE A 158 14.97 -9.48 1.35
C ILE A 158 14.31 -9.17 0.00
N GLU A 159 15.06 -9.42 -1.06
CA GLU A 159 14.61 -9.18 -2.44
C GLU A 159 13.80 -10.37 -2.94
N LYS A 160 12.58 -10.13 -3.42
CA LYS A 160 11.67 -11.13 -3.96
C LYS A 160 10.95 -10.59 -5.20
N HIS A 161 10.99 -11.34 -6.30
CA HIS A 161 10.21 -11.06 -7.51
C HIS A 161 8.97 -11.95 -7.64
N SER A 162 8.90 -13.05 -6.91
CA SER A 162 7.75 -13.95 -6.85
C SER A 162 7.05 -13.86 -5.50
N GLN A 163 5.84 -14.42 -5.41
CA GLN A 163 5.06 -14.44 -4.18
C GLN A 163 5.84 -15.03 -3.00
N SER A 164 5.61 -14.52 -1.81
CA SER A 164 6.22 -14.98 -0.58
C SER A 164 5.24 -14.95 0.59
N LEU A 165 5.34 -15.93 1.48
CA LEU A 165 4.51 -16.05 2.67
C LEU A 165 5.30 -15.62 3.92
N TRP A 166 4.63 -14.92 4.83
CA TRP A 166 5.18 -14.34 6.03
C TRP A 166 4.24 -14.52 7.21
N ILE A 167 4.76 -14.36 8.43
CA ILE A 167 3.99 -14.45 9.67
C ILE A 167 3.20 -15.78 9.73
N ASP A 168 3.93 -16.87 9.86
CA ASP A 168 3.37 -18.23 9.90
C ASP A 168 2.38 -18.49 8.75
N ASP A 169 2.71 -18.02 7.53
CA ASP A 169 1.92 -18.09 6.31
C ASP A 169 0.58 -17.31 6.34
N GLY A 170 0.38 -16.41 7.33
CA GLY A 170 -0.82 -15.58 7.45
C GLY A 170 -0.82 -14.32 6.57
N ILE A 171 0.32 -13.94 6.00
CA ILE A 171 0.47 -12.81 5.08
C ILE A 171 1.13 -13.28 3.80
N LEU A 172 0.53 -12.96 2.65
CA LEU A 172 1.11 -13.19 1.32
C LEU A 172 1.49 -11.83 0.71
N VAL A 173 2.73 -11.71 0.24
CA VAL A 173 3.19 -10.64 -0.64
C VAL A 173 3.23 -11.19 -2.06
N THR A 174 2.57 -10.51 -3.01
CA THR A 174 2.32 -11.07 -4.35
C THR A 174 3.56 -11.26 -5.21
N GLY A 175 4.60 -10.43 -5.01
CA GLY A 175 5.64 -10.26 -6.04
C GLY A 175 5.07 -9.59 -7.29
N GLU A 176 5.69 -9.82 -8.45
CA GLU A 176 5.25 -9.29 -9.74
C GLU A 176 3.80 -9.68 -10.05
N ILE A 177 2.97 -8.71 -10.42
CA ILE A 177 1.56 -8.92 -10.76
C ILE A 177 1.38 -8.94 -12.28
N PRO A 178 0.89 -10.05 -12.86
CA PRO A 178 0.68 -10.15 -14.31
C PRO A 178 -0.36 -9.18 -14.85
N ARG A 179 -0.13 -8.64 -16.05
CA ARG A 179 -1.08 -7.81 -16.77
C ARG A 179 -2.00 -8.70 -17.63
N THR A 180 -3.13 -9.12 -17.08
CA THR A 180 -4.04 -10.10 -17.70
C THR A 180 -5.21 -9.44 -18.42
N ASN A 181 -5.56 -8.19 -18.11
CA ASN A 181 -6.61 -7.48 -18.81
C ASN A 181 -6.07 -6.50 -19.88
N ASN A 182 -6.93 -5.99 -20.74
CA ASN A 182 -6.54 -5.18 -21.90
C ASN A 182 -6.63 -3.66 -21.68
N PHE A 183 -6.87 -3.18 -20.45
CA PHE A 183 -7.01 -1.75 -20.16
C PHE A 183 -6.04 -1.24 -19.08
N GLU A 184 -5.66 -2.02 -18.08
CA GLU A 184 -4.64 -1.67 -17.10
C GLU A 184 -3.24 -2.00 -17.66
N LYS A 185 -2.74 -1.14 -18.54
CA LYS A 185 -1.51 -1.38 -19.33
C LYS A 185 -0.23 -0.82 -18.72
N GLY A 186 -0.33 -0.24 -17.52
CA GLY A 186 0.80 0.40 -16.85
C GLY A 186 0.97 1.88 -17.21
N PHE A 187 2.16 2.43 -16.98
CA PHE A 187 2.49 3.85 -17.11
C PHE A 187 3.45 4.11 -18.29
N PRO A 188 2.95 4.43 -19.50
CA PRO A 188 3.77 4.51 -20.72
C PRO A 188 4.95 5.48 -20.66
N ASN A 189 4.82 6.54 -19.86
CA ASN A 189 5.82 7.60 -19.73
C ASN A 189 6.81 7.40 -18.58
N HIS A 190 6.79 6.22 -17.96
CA HIS A 190 7.71 5.84 -16.90
C HIS A 190 8.98 5.21 -17.46
N TYR A 191 10.13 5.54 -16.86
CA TYR A 191 11.46 5.05 -17.22
C TYR A 191 12.19 4.63 -15.96
N SER A 192 12.99 3.58 -16.04
CA SER A 192 13.90 3.14 -14.99
C SER A 192 15.34 3.04 -15.46
N GLU A 193 16.28 3.23 -14.54
CA GLU A 193 17.70 3.08 -14.77
C GLU A 193 18.07 1.60 -14.79
N VAL A 194 18.58 1.10 -15.90
CA VAL A 194 19.03 -0.30 -16.06
C VAL A 194 20.52 -0.45 -15.84
N GLU A 195 21.30 0.52 -16.26
CA GLU A 195 22.72 0.68 -16.02
C GLU A 195 23.01 2.14 -15.66
N GLU A 196 24.16 2.43 -15.06
CA GLU A 196 24.51 3.77 -14.59
C GLU A 196 24.32 4.83 -15.70
N GLY A 197 23.34 5.71 -15.48
CA GLY A 197 22.98 6.77 -16.42
C GLY A 197 22.13 6.35 -17.62
N GLN A 198 21.85 5.07 -17.81
CA GLN A 198 21.02 4.55 -18.91
C GLN A 198 19.57 4.33 -18.48
N MET A 199 18.68 5.19 -18.97
CA MET A 199 17.24 5.12 -18.69
C MET A 199 16.51 4.41 -19.82
N GLU A 200 15.75 3.36 -19.49
CA GLU A 200 14.90 2.62 -20.43
C GLU A 200 13.41 2.79 -20.06
N ASN A 201 12.55 2.66 -21.06
CA ASN A 201 11.11 2.73 -20.82
C ASN A 201 10.65 1.52 -19.99
N ASP A 202 10.05 1.79 -18.86
CA ASP A 202 9.57 0.80 -17.88
C ASP A 202 8.09 1.05 -17.53
N PRO A 203 7.18 0.78 -18.48
CA PRO A 203 5.76 1.08 -18.29
C PRO A 203 5.08 0.14 -17.31
N LEU A 204 5.66 -1.02 -17.01
CA LEU A 204 5.01 -2.04 -16.19
C LEU A 204 5.22 -1.82 -14.70
N ILE A 205 6.35 -1.19 -14.29
CA ILE A 205 6.67 -1.02 -12.87
C ILE A 205 6.52 -2.37 -12.16
N LYS A 206 7.35 -3.34 -12.55
CA LYS A 206 7.21 -4.75 -12.16
C LYS A 206 7.33 -4.99 -10.66
N ASP A 207 7.97 -4.08 -9.96
CA ASP A 207 8.13 -4.13 -8.51
C ASP A 207 6.83 -3.80 -7.75
N ASP A 208 5.77 -3.34 -8.43
CA ASP A 208 4.48 -3.07 -7.78
C ASP A 208 3.83 -4.38 -7.31
N GLN A 209 3.72 -4.51 -6.00
CA GLN A 209 3.19 -5.69 -5.31
C GLN A 209 2.18 -5.33 -4.24
N ALA A 210 1.34 -6.29 -3.86
CA ALA A 210 0.29 -6.13 -2.87
C ALA A 210 0.47 -7.10 -1.70
N VAL A 211 -0.11 -6.73 -0.56
CA VAL A 211 -0.26 -7.57 0.62
C VAL A 211 -1.65 -8.19 0.64
N ILE A 212 -1.73 -9.50 0.86
CA ILE A 212 -2.96 -10.27 0.91
C ILE A 212 -3.05 -11.00 2.24
N VAL A 213 -4.20 -10.90 2.87
CA VAL A 213 -4.57 -11.63 4.09
C VAL A 213 -5.90 -12.33 3.84
N ASN A 214 -6.02 -13.62 4.20
CA ASN A 214 -7.29 -14.35 4.13
C ASN A 214 -7.92 -14.38 5.51
N VAL A 215 -9.01 -13.65 5.70
CA VAL A 215 -9.71 -13.57 6.99
C VAL A 215 -10.77 -14.67 7.05
N LYS A 216 -10.72 -15.45 8.12
CA LYS A 216 -11.61 -16.58 8.35
C LYS A 216 -13.08 -16.19 8.18
N ASP A 217 -13.83 -17.01 7.47
CA ASP A 217 -15.24 -16.85 7.13
C ASP A 217 -15.60 -15.60 6.29
N LYS A 218 -14.62 -14.69 6.00
CA LYS A 218 -14.83 -13.43 5.27
C LYS A 218 -14.24 -13.44 3.88
N GLY A 219 -13.00 -13.92 3.70
CA GLY A 219 -12.26 -13.92 2.45
C GLY A 219 -11.08 -12.95 2.45
N LEU A 220 -10.64 -12.54 1.26
CA LEU A 220 -9.41 -11.78 1.05
C LEU A 220 -9.55 -10.31 1.44
N VAL A 221 -8.61 -9.83 2.23
CA VAL A 221 -8.28 -8.41 2.42
C VAL A 221 -7.01 -8.13 1.63
N ILE A 222 -7.09 -7.24 0.64
CA ILE A 222 -6.02 -6.93 -0.29
C ILE A 222 -5.60 -5.48 -0.08
N ILE A 223 -4.30 -5.27 0.18
CA ILE A 223 -3.75 -3.95 0.51
C ILE A 223 -2.69 -3.61 -0.52
N THR A 224 -2.88 -2.50 -1.23
CA THR A 224 -1.97 -1.99 -2.27
C THR A 224 -1.25 -0.72 -1.79
N GLY A 225 -0.05 -0.46 -2.31
CA GLY A 225 0.57 0.85 -2.20
C GLY A 225 -0.02 1.81 -3.23
N CYS A 226 0.51 1.79 -4.46
CA CYS A 226 -0.03 2.53 -5.61
C CYS A 226 -0.98 1.72 -6.49
N GLY A 227 -0.74 0.40 -6.66
CA GLY A 227 -1.50 -0.41 -7.60
C GLY A 227 -1.18 -0.10 -9.06
N HIS A 228 0.09 0.16 -9.39
CA HIS A 228 0.57 0.37 -10.78
C HIS A 228 0.31 -0.85 -11.67
N ALA A 229 0.22 -2.03 -11.05
CA ALA A 229 -0.17 -3.26 -11.74
C ALA A 229 -1.58 -3.21 -12.31
N GLY A 230 -2.40 -2.28 -11.83
CA GLY A 230 -3.83 -2.22 -12.07
C GLY A 230 -4.59 -2.98 -10.98
N ILE A 231 -5.58 -2.34 -10.38
CA ILE A 231 -6.32 -2.94 -9.26
C ILE A 231 -7.04 -4.23 -9.68
N ILE A 232 -7.59 -4.30 -10.88
CA ILE A 232 -8.30 -5.50 -11.35
C ILE A 232 -7.33 -6.65 -11.61
N ASN A 233 -6.13 -6.36 -12.17
CA ASN A 233 -5.07 -7.36 -12.29
C ASN A 233 -4.65 -7.88 -10.91
N THR A 234 -4.48 -6.97 -9.93
CA THR A 234 -4.11 -7.32 -8.56
C THR A 234 -5.14 -8.23 -7.89
N LEU A 235 -6.44 -7.89 -8.00
CA LEU A 235 -7.51 -8.68 -7.40
C LEU A 235 -7.63 -10.07 -8.04
N ASN A 236 -7.51 -10.17 -9.37
CA ASN A 236 -7.53 -11.45 -10.06
C ASN A 236 -6.32 -12.31 -9.70
N HIS A 237 -5.13 -11.71 -9.61
CA HIS A 237 -3.92 -12.41 -9.21
C HIS A 237 -3.99 -12.89 -7.75
N ALA A 238 -4.56 -12.09 -6.85
CA ALA A 238 -4.80 -12.50 -5.46
C ALA A 238 -5.68 -13.76 -5.37
N LYS A 239 -6.77 -13.81 -6.15
CA LYS A 239 -7.65 -14.99 -6.23
C LYS A 239 -6.91 -16.21 -6.80
N GLU A 240 -6.12 -16.02 -7.85
CA GLU A 240 -5.32 -17.09 -8.46
C GLU A 240 -4.30 -17.67 -7.48
N LEU A 241 -3.55 -16.81 -6.76
CA LEU A 241 -2.52 -17.25 -5.81
C LEU A 241 -3.09 -17.99 -4.61
N THR A 242 -4.29 -17.60 -4.15
CA THR A 242 -4.88 -18.11 -2.91
C THR A 242 -5.92 -19.21 -3.13
N GLY A 243 -6.54 -19.26 -4.31
CA GLY A 243 -7.71 -20.10 -4.58
C GLY A 243 -8.99 -19.63 -3.87
N GLU A 244 -8.98 -18.45 -3.20
CA GLU A 244 -10.15 -17.85 -2.56
C GLU A 244 -10.78 -16.83 -3.50
N ASP A 245 -12.08 -16.99 -3.78
CA ASP A 245 -12.82 -16.12 -4.70
C ASP A 245 -13.45 -14.90 -4.05
N ARG A 246 -13.67 -14.96 -2.73
CA ARG A 246 -14.33 -13.90 -1.97
C ARG A 246 -13.34 -12.77 -1.67
N ILE A 247 -13.61 -11.57 -2.16
CA ILE A 247 -12.88 -10.36 -1.82
C ILE A 247 -13.67 -9.63 -0.72
N TYR A 248 -13.12 -9.60 0.49
CA TYR A 248 -13.77 -8.93 1.61
C TYR A 248 -13.48 -7.43 1.61
N ALA A 249 -12.20 -7.05 1.48
CA ALA A 249 -11.83 -5.64 1.44
C ALA A 249 -10.68 -5.37 0.46
N VAL A 250 -10.72 -4.18 -0.14
CA VAL A 250 -9.64 -3.61 -0.96
C VAL A 250 -9.25 -2.27 -0.35
N VAL A 251 -7.99 -2.12 0.08
CA VAL A 251 -7.48 -0.92 0.75
C VAL A 251 -6.23 -0.43 0.04
N GLY A 252 -6.13 0.85 -0.27
CA GLY A 252 -4.90 1.44 -0.82
C GLY A 252 -5.07 2.20 -2.13
N GLY A 253 -3.95 2.49 -2.78
CA GLY A 253 -3.89 3.18 -4.07
C GLY A 253 -4.35 2.29 -5.22
N MET A 254 -5.00 2.92 -6.21
CA MET A 254 -5.47 2.26 -7.43
C MET A 254 -4.91 2.91 -8.70
N HIS A 255 -4.03 3.87 -8.53
CA HIS A 255 -3.34 4.64 -9.57
C HIS A 255 -4.25 5.12 -10.72
N LEU A 256 -5.38 5.73 -10.37
CA LEU A 256 -6.41 6.17 -11.32
C LEU A 256 -6.46 7.70 -11.51
N THR A 257 -5.54 8.44 -10.88
CA THR A 257 -5.42 9.90 -11.03
C THR A 257 -4.52 10.28 -12.20
N GLY A 258 -4.81 11.43 -12.80
CA GLY A 258 -4.04 11.98 -13.92
C GLY A 258 -4.54 11.56 -15.30
N GLY A 259 -4.22 12.40 -16.29
CA GLY A 259 -4.82 12.32 -17.63
C GLY A 259 -4.60 11.00 -18.38
N LEU A 260 -3.57 10.23 -18.03
CA LEU A 260 -3.29 8.92 -18.62
C LEU A 260 -4.16 7.80 -18.04
N PHE A 261 -4.59 7.94 -16.78
CA PHE A 261 -5.30 6.89 -16.05
C PHE A 261 -6.80 7.17 -15.90
N GLU A 262 -7.22 8.42 -15.86
CA GLU A 262 -8.63 8.79 -15.77
C GLU A 262 -9.54 8.12 -16.83
N PRO A 263 -9.09 7.90 -18.09
CA PRO A 263 -9.92 7.23 -19.11
C PRO A 263 -10.35 5.81 -18.77
N ILE A 264 -9.62 5.11 -17.87
CA ILE A 264 -9.98 3.74 -17.49
C ILE A 264 -10.87 3.66 -16.24
N ILE A 265 -11.14 4.78 -15.54
CA ILE A 265 -11.91 4.80 -14.28
C ILE A 265 -13.24 4.05 -14.41
N THR A 266 -14.07 4.42 -15.39
CA THR A 266 -15.40 3.81 -15.56
C THR A 266 -15.32 2.30 -15.73
N ARG A 267 -14.33 1.83 -16.50
CA ARG A 267 -14.15 0.40 -16.72
C ARG A 267 -13.64 -0.30 -15.48
N THR A 268 -12.67 0.28 -14.78
CA THR A 268 -12.16 -0.27 -13.53
C THR A 268 -13.26 -0.39 -12.48
N VAL A 269 -14.09 0.65 -12.32
CA VAL A 269 -15.22 0.62 -11.38
C VAL A 269 -16.24 -0.45 -11.76
N HIS A 270 -16.55 -0.60 -13.06
CA HIS A 270 -17.43 -1.67 -13.53
C HIS A 270 -16.89 -3.08 -13.19
N GLU A 271 -15.59 -3.31 -13.36
CA GLU A 271 -14.99 -4.61 -12.98
C GLU A 271 -14.95 -4.79 -11.44
N LEU A 272 -14.75 -3.72 -10.66
CA LEU A 272 -14.88 -3.77 -9.20
C LEU A 272 -16.31 -4.16 -8.79
N GLU A 273 -17.35 -3.59 -9.41
CA GLU A 273 -18.76 -3.98 -9.18
C GLU A 273 -18.97 -5.48 -9.45
N ARG A 274 -18.34 -6.03 -10.50
CA ARG A 274 -18.43 -7.47 -10.83
C ARG A 274 -17.74 -8.38 -9.83
N LEU A 275 -16.59 -7.94 -9.30
CA LEU A 275 -15.83 -8.67 -8.28
C LEU A 275 -16.49 -8.63 -6.89
N ARG A 276 -17.39 -7.67 -6.67
CA ARG A 276 -18.22 -7.51 -5.46
C ARG A 276 -17.44 -7.52 -4.15
N PRO A 277 -16.35 -6.74 -4.00
CA PRO A 277 -15.75 -6.59 -2.68
C PRO A 277 -16.78 -6.01 -1.70
N LYS A 278 -16.76 -6.50 -0.45
CA LYS A 278 -17.68 -5.96 0.56
C LYS A 278 -17.28 -4.53 0.95
N PHE A 279 -15.98 -4.22 0.98
CA PHE A 279 -15.47 -2.90 1.28
C PHE A 279 -14.42 -2.47 0.26
N VAL A 280 -14.47 -1.19 -0.12
CA VAL A 280 -13.49 -0.54 -1.00
C VAL A 280 -13.04 0.76 -0.35
N VAL A 281 -11.77 0.84 -0.02
CA VAL A 281 -11.13 1.98 0.65
C VAL A 281 -10.05 2.54 -0.28
N PRO A 282 -10.43 3.34 -1.30
CA PRO A 282 -9.46 3.92 -2.22
C PRO A 282 -8.68 5.03 -1.53
N CYS A 283 -7.35 4.96 -1.61
CA CYS A 283 -6.41 5.86 -0.97
C CYS A 283 -5.51 6.54 -2.00
N HIS A 284 -4.69 7.47 -1.57
CA HIS A 284 -3.48 7.98 -2.21
C HIS A 284 -3.69 8.34 -3.70
N CYS A 285 -3.03 7.62 -4.61
CA CYS A 285 -3.06 7.85 -6.06
C CYS A 285 -4.35 7.37 -6.77
N SER A 286 -5.36 6.88 -6.03
CA SER A 286 -6.68 6.60 -6.61
C SER A 286 -7.31 7.87 -7.21
N GLY A 287 -7.15 9.00 -6.52
CA GLY A 287 -7.62 10.30 -6.97
C GLY A 287 -9.13 10.54 -6.81
N LEU A 288 -9.51 11.82 -6.69
CA LEU A 288 -10.88 12.23 -6.37
C LEU A 288 -11.92 11.73 -7.38
N LYS A 289 -11.59 11.72 -8.68
CA LYS A 289 -12.55 11.28 -9.73
C LYS A 289 -12.90 9.80 -9.59
N ALA A 290 -11.89 8.94 -9.37
CA ALA A 290 -12.14 7.52 -9.17
C ALA A 290 -12.87 7.27 -7.85
N MET A 291 -12.46 7.92 -6.75
CA MET A 291 -13.16 7.83 -5.46
C MET A 291 -14.63 8.22 -5.58
N SER A 292 -14.93 9.32 -6.27
CA SER A 292 -16.31 9.78 -6.51
C SER A 292 -17.12 8.78 -7.33
N GLU A 293 -16.53 8.17 -8.37
CA GLU A 293 -17.20 7.17 -9.19
C GLU A 293 -17.46 5.88 -8.43
N ILE A 294 -16.49 5.42 -7.60
CA ILE A 294 -16.66 4.26 -6.71
C ILE A 294 -17.77 4.55 -5.69
N ALA A 295 -17.75 5.71 -5.03
CA ALA A 295 -18.78 6.10 -4.06
C ALA A 295 -20.19 6.15 -4.68
N ARG A 296 -20.28 6.61 -5.93
CA ARG A 296 -21.55 6.70 -6.66
C ARG A 296 -22.08 5.33 -7.08
N LYS A 297 -21.20 4.42 -7.51
CA LYS A 297 -21.56 3.11 -8.06
C LYS A 297 -21.67 2.03 -7.00
N MET A 298 -20.86 2.14 -5.95
CA MET A 298 -20.74 1.15 -4.87
C MET A 298 -20.91 1.82 -3.50
N PRO A 299 -22.02 2.55 -3.25
CA PRO A 299 -22.17 3.37 -2.02
C PRO A 299 -22.09 2.55 -0.74
N ASP A 300 -22.55 1.30 -0.76
CA ASP A 300 -22.53 0.41 0.41
C ASP A 300 -21.14 -0.20 0.68
N ALA A 301 -20.29 -0.24 -0.32
CA ALA A 301 -18.93 -0.78 -0.22
C ALA A 301 -17.88 0.32 -0.01
N PHE A 302 -18.12 1.54 -0.48
CA PHE A 302 -17.17 2.65 -0.43
C PHE A 302 -16.97 3.16 0.99
N ILE A 303 -15.71 3.28 1.40
CA ILE A 303 -15.32 3.93 2.65
C ILE A 303 -14.27 4.98 2.32
N GLN A 304 -14.53 6.25 2.67
CA GLN A 304 -13.57 7.32 2.55
C GLN A 304 -12.43 7.10 3.55
N ASN A 305 -11.17 7.09 3.05
CA ASN A 305 -10.00 7.03 3.92
C ASN A 305 -9.68 8.39 4.53
N SER A 306 -8.96 8.34 5.65
CA SER A 306 -8.31 9.46 6.31
C SER A 306 -7.15 8.91 7.14
N VAL A 307 -6.05 9.64 7.21
CA VAL A 307 -4.91 9.29 8.08
C VAL A 307 -5.41 9.07 9.50
N GLY A 308 -4.91 8.03 10.15
CA GLY A 308 -5.28 7.62 11.50
C GLY A 308 -6.46 6.65 11.57
N THR A 309 -7.16 6.39 10.47
CA THR A 309 -8.25 5.40 10.49
C THR A 309 -7.68 4.00 10.68
N ASN A 310 -8.28 3.25 11.60
CA ASN A 310 -8.04 1.82 11.79
C ASN A 310 -9.22 1.02 11.23
N TYR A 311 -8.98 0.24 10.20
CA TYR A 311 -9.94 -0.69 9.61
C TYR A 311 -9.82 -2.03 10.28
N ILE A 312 -10.95 -2.59 10.75
CA ILE A 312 -11.02 -3.89 11.44
C ILE A 312 -11.84 -4.86 10.58
N PHE A 313 -11.17 -5.82 10.02
CA PHE A 313 -11.76 -6.83 9.15
C PHE A 313 -11.77 -8.22 9.77
#